data_2875da8ffe3564cccd21a8507229af89
#
_entry.id   2875da8ffe3564cccd21a8507229af89
#
_cell.length_a   1.000
_cell.length_b   1.000
_cell.length_c   1.000
_cell.angle_alpha   90.00
_cell.angle_beta   90.00
_cell.angle_gamma   90.00
#
_symmetry.space_group_name_H-M   'P 1'
#
loop_
_entity.id
_entity.type
_entity.pdbx_description
1 polymer ?
#
loop_
_entity_poly.entity_id
_entity_poly.type
_entity_poly.pdbx_seq_one_letter_code
_entity_poly.pdbx_strand_id
1 'polypeptide(L)'
;NEIINKLKNNKKEEIFKNGIYSYKDEISPSYINLQNPKFIEIDNLFYGGLIITNYYREQTDIILKNLIETSIDMNISIFYEKQDSYKTIKDLTYHIGNVGTELKGKNQNRQDIDIAAFTYNDAKYIRKEIQVNNEDLYFLYIYINVYSENKKELEFNLNKIEGIAQSKGMQTRRANFRQEELFLSCLPIMQNNEKIKNAARRNILTSGLLATYPFISSNIFDVNGIFIGKNIYNNSMVFIDRYNTNKYKNANMCIFGTSGAGKSFYTKLLILRYKLMGIKQYIIDPDREYHKLCNELNGTLIKIGPTSNTYINVLEIRKESIEDGENGYLATKIGKLIGFFNLIFGELNEEEKAIIEEKLIETYKRKNITFNDNSLYKQDPEKIIGKIFKENKDMPILEDLYNIFLEDKKTKKYAIKLIPFIKGSMNFFNNYTNVELENDLIIADVYDLGEENLKYGMYLFIDIFFDKIKENREEKQDKAPDI
;
A
#
# COMPACT_ATOMS: atom_id res chain seq x y z
N ASN A 1 -1.71 -0.76 26.72
CA ASN A 1 -3.18 -0.77 26.86
C ASN A 1 -3.68 -1.50 28.13
N GLU A 2 -3.05 -2.61 28.58
CA GLU A 2 -3.44 -3.30 29.83
C GLU A 2 -3.07 -2.51 31.08
N ILE A 3 -1.92 -1.84 31.10
CA ILE A 3 -1.46 -1.01 32.22
C ILE A 3 -2.33 0.24 32.34
N ILE A 4 -2.66 0.88 31.21
CA ILE A 4 -3.57 2.04 31.17
C ILE A 4 -4.98 1.65 31.64
N ASN A 5 -5.47 0.47 31.30
CA ASN A 5 -6.77 -0.02 31.75
C ASN A 5 -6.77 -0.42 33.22
N LYS A 6 -5.68 -0.97 33.77
CA LYS A 6 -5.54 -1.25 35.23
C LYS A 6 -5.43 0.04 36.03
N LEU A 7 -4.69 1.03 35.56
CA LEU A 7 -4.60 2.35 36.21
C LEU A 7 -5.93 3.11 36.15
N LYS A 8 -6.64 3.02 35.01
CA LYS A 8 -7.98 3.60 34.87
C LYS A 8 -9.01 2.97 35.83
N ASN A 9 -8.95 1.68 36.05
CA ASN A 9 -9.90 1.00 36.94
C ASN A 9 -9.65 1.31 38.43
N ASN A 10 -8.38 1.32 38.87
CA ASN A 10 -8.06 1.67 40.28
C ASN A 10 -8.35 3.15 40.59
N LYS A 11 -8.02 4.07 39.68
CA LYS A 11 -8.37 5.48 39.83
C LYS A 11 -9.87 5.74 39.79
N LYS A 12 -10.63 5.01 38.96
CA LYS A 12 -12.10 5.15 38.91
C LYS A 12 -12.76 4.79 40.23
N GLU A 13 -12.30 3.77 40.95
CA GLU A 13 -12.87 3.39 42.26
C GLU A 13 -12.61 4.44 43.34
N GLU A 14 -11.42 5.03 43.39
CA GLU A 14 -11.07 6.09 44.33
C GLU A 14 -11.79 7.42 44.07
N ILE A 15 -11.98 7.76 42.81
CA ILE A 15 -12.58 9.02 42.34
C ILE A 15 -14.11 8.97 42.46
N PHE A 16 -14.73 7.81 42.23
CA PHE A 16 -16.16 7.59 42.51
C PHE A 16 -16.51 7.78 43.98
N LYS A 17 -15.55 7.54 44.88
CA LYS A 17 -15.69 7.79 46.34
C LYS A 17 -15.60 9.27 46.70
N ASN A 18 -14.94 10.13 45.93
CA ASN A 18 -14.64 11.51 46.26
C ASN A 18 -15.31 12.59 45.38
N GLY A 19 -16.09 12.21 44.40
CA GLY A 19 -17.18 13.05 43.85
C GLY A 19 -16.85 14.08 42.79
N ILE A 20 -15.62 14.28 42.29
CA ILE A 20 -15.33 15.18 41.15
C ILE A 20 -14.19 14.65 40.29
N TYR A 21 -14.53 14.07 39.17
CA TYR A 21 -13.57 13.66 38.13
C TYR A 21 -13.33 14.80 37.16
N SER A 22 -12.10 15.28 37.05
CA SER A 22 -11.69 16.25 36.04
C SER A 22 -10.98 15.56 34.88
N TYR A 23 -11.34 15.92 33.65
CA TYR A 23 -10.64 15.45 32.45
C TYR A 23 -9.11 15.70 32.51
N LYS A 24 -8.70 16.71 33.25
CA LYS A 24 -7.28 17.03 33.50
C LYS A 24 -6.56 15.92 34.29
N ASP A 25 -7.25 15.26 35.19
CA ASP A 25 -6.66 14.20 36.05
C ASP A 25 -6.40 12.90 35.25
N GLU A 26 -7.08 12.75 34.10
CA GLU A 26 -6.90 11.62 33.19
C GLU A 26 -5.66 11.79 32.27
N ILE A 27 -5.33 13.04 31.96
CA ILE A 27 -4.25 13.39 31.03
C ILE A 27 -2.94 13.71 31.79
N SER A 28 -3.03 14.18 33.03
CA SER A 28 -1.86 14.55 33.84
C SER A 28 -1.01 13.34 34.17
N PRO A 29 0.32 13.46 34.11
CA PRO A 29 1.22 12.44 34.60
C PRO A 29 1.04 12.29 36.13
N SER A 30 1.21 11.07 36.64
CA SER A 30 1.08 10.78 38.06
C SER A 30 2.28 11.28 38.87
N TYR A 31 3.42 11.41 38.22
CA TYR A 31 4.68 11.76 38.86
C TYR A 31 5.59 12.53 37.92
N ILE A 32 6.18 13.63 38.40
CA ILE A 32 7.19 14.41 37.67
C ILE A 32 8.33 14.70 38.65
N ASN A 33 9.57 14.31 38.29
CA ASN A 33 10.77 14.59 39.06
C ASN A 33 11.76 15.45 38.24
N LEU A 34 12.05 16.65 38.72
CA LEU A 34 12.94 17.63 38.14
C LEU A 34 14.28 17.78 38.85
N GLN A 35 14.53 16.98 39.90
CA GLN A 35 15.71 17.12 40.77
C GLN A 35 17.03 16.82 40.05
N ASN A 36 17.01 15.94 39.02
CA ASN A 36 18.22 15.59 38.32
C ASN A 36 18.56 16.67 37.26
N PRO A 37 19.79 17.20 37.25
CA PRO A 37 20.18 18.25 36.31
C PRO A 37 20.32 17.80 34.85
N LYS A 38 20.34 16.47 34.59
CA LYS A 38 20.60 15.91 33.27
C LYS A 38 19.35 15.40 32.55
N PHE A 39 18.31 15.02 33.28
CA PHE A 39 17.09 14.46 32.76
C PHE A 39 15.87 14.79 33.61
N ILE A 40 14.70 14.69 33.03
CA ILE A 40 13.40 14.71 33.71
C ILE A 40 12.89 13.29 33.80
N GLU A 41 12.27 12.93 34.92
CA GLU A 41 11.56 11.67 35.09
C GLU A 41 10.05 11.96 35.17
N ILE A 42 9.28 11.40 34.25
CA ILE A 42 7.82 11.54 34.20
C ILE A 42 7.24 10.13 34.15
N ASP A 43 6.51 9.77 35.19
CA ASP A 43 6.03 8.41 35.41
C ASP A 43 7.20 7.40 35.30
N ASN A 44 7.21 6.55 34.27
CA ASN A 44 8.25 5.53 34.03
C ASN A 44 9.23 5.90 32.92
N LEU A 45 9.20 7.14 32.40
CA LEU A 45 10.03 7.59 31.32
C LEU A 45 11.03 8.64 31.73
N PHE A 46 12.25 8.53 31.22
CA PHE A 46 13.33 9.49 31.39
C PHE A 46 13.51 10.32 30.14
N TYR A 47 13.52 11.64 30.26
CA TYR A 47 13.64 12.61 29.17
C TYR A 47 14.95 13.38 29.28
N GLY A 48 15.77 13.34 28.23
CA GLY A 48 17.00 14.08 28.11
C GLY A 48 17.02 14.95 26.87
N GLY A 49 17.57 16.17 26.98
CA GLY A 49 17.48 17.15 25.91
C GLY A 49 18.80 17.56 25.30
N LEU A 50 18.79 17.80 24.00
CA LEU A 50 19.88 18.35 23.22
C LEU A 50 19.43 19.64 22.51
N ILE A 51 20.32 20.61 22.48
CA ILE A 51 20.16 21.88 21.76
C ILE A 51 21.19 21.87 20.63
N ILE A 52 20.74 22.12 19.39
CA ILE A 52 21.67 22.32 18.27
C ILE A 52 22.19 23.75 18.35
N THR A 53 23.50 23.88 18.48
CA THR A 53 24.15 25.16 18.75
C THR A 53 24.92 25.73 17.57
N ASN A 54 25.25 24.90 16.57
CA ASN A 54 25.94 25.35 15.38
C ASN A 54 25.74 24.39 14.21
N TYR A 55 25.97 24.90 12.98
CA TYR A 55 25.87 24.16 11.71
C TYR A 55 27.11 24.48 10.87
N TYR A 56 27.45 23.63 9.89
CA TYR A 56 28.39 24.02 8.84
C TYR A 56 27.83 25.15 8.00
N ARG A 57 28.71 25.96 7.42
CA ARG A 57 28.33 27.09 6.55
C ARG A 57 27.55 26.67 5.32
N GLU A 58 27.94 25.54 4.72
CA GLU A 58 27.25 24.95 3.59
C GLU A 58 26.60 23.67 4.06
N GLN A 59 25.27 23.61 3.96
CA GLN A 59 24.48 22.44 4.26
C GLN A 59 23.98 21.84 2.95
N THR A 60 24.15 20.54 2.80
CA THR A 60 23.49 19.77 1.76
C THR A 60 22.02 19.55 2.13
N ASP A 61 21.20 19.30 1.13
CA ASP A 61 19.77 19.06 1.31
C ASP A 61 19.52 18.04 2.43
N ILE A 62 18.49 18.32 3.24
CA ILE A 62 17.92 17.38 4.23
C ILE A 62 18.87 17.09 5.39
N ILE A 63 19.28 18.14 6.12
CA ILE A 63 20.19 18.01 7.27
C ILE A 63 19.64 17.15 8.41
N LEU A 64 18.33 17.06 8.59
CA LEU A 64 17.68 16.31 9.66
C LEU A 64 17.40 14.82 9.30
N LYS A 65 17.63 14.42 8.05
CA LYS A 65 17.28 13.07 7.57
C LYS A 65 17.78 11.96 8.49
N ASN A 66 19.08 11.97 8.78
CA ASN A 66 19.69 10.90 9.57
C ASN A 66 19.19 10.87 11.02
N LEU A 67 18.76 12.01 11.56
CA LEU A 67 18.14 12.09 12.89
C LEU A 67 16.72 11.51 12.87
N ILE A 68 15.94 11.85 11.84
CA ILE A 68 14.54 11.39 11.69
C ILE A 68 14.47 9.87 11.42
N GLU A 69 15.43 9.32 10.68
CA GLU A 69 15.48 7.90 10.31
C GLU A 69 16.07 6.98 11.40
N THR A 70 16.39 7.51 12.58
CA THR A 70 16.85 6.66 13.69
C THR A 70 15.68 5.87 14.30
N SER A 71 15.99 4.73 14.90
CA SER A 71 15.04 3.96 15.71
C SER A 71 14.98 4.43 17.17
N ILE A 72 15.43 5.65 17.45
CA ILE A 72 15.43 6.23 18.79
C ILE A 72 14.16 7.05 18.99
N ASP A 73 13.48 6.85 20.09
CA ASP A 73 12.32 7.62 20.45
C ASP A 73 12.70 9.04 20.88
N MET A 74 12.26 10.03 20.11
CA MET A 74 12.57 11.43 20.36
C MET A 74 11.54 12.37 19.75
N ASN A 75 11.47 13.58 20.31
CA ASN A 75 10.75 14.71 19.75
C ASN A 75 11.76 15.75 19.23
N ILE A 76 11.59 16.18 17.98
CA ILE A 76 12.39 17.25 17.38
C ILE A 76 11.47 18.46 17.19
N SER A 77 11.82 19.57 17.84
CA SER A 77 11.10 20.84 17.71
C SER A 77 11.94 21.85 16.96
N ILE A 78 11.39 22.39 15.88
CA ILE A 78 12.03 23.38 15.02
C ILE A 78 11.24 24.68 15.13
N PHE A 79 11.89 25.73 15.62
CA PHE A 79 11.33 27.07 15.63
C PHE A 79 12.09 27.95 14.65
N TYR A 80 11.39 28.83 13.98
CA TYR A 80 11.98 29.84 13.12
C TYR A 80 11.23 31.14 13.27
N GLU A 81 11.99 32.25 13.29
CA GLU A 81 11.48 33.60 13.46
C GLU A 81 12.00 34.46 12.30
N LYS A 82 11.10 34.92 11.44
CA LYS A 82 11.44 35.82 10.34
C LYS A 82 11.95 37.13 10.90
N GLN A 83 13.06 37.63 10.36
CA GLN A 83 13.60 38.94 10.70
C GLN A 83 13.09 40.01 9.73
N ASP A 84 12.96 41.24 10.21
CA ASP A 84 12.63 42.36 9.36
C ASP A 84 13.77 42.64 8.36
N SER A 85 13.49 42.51 7.05
CA SER A 85 14.49 42.59 6.00
C SER A 85 15.12 43.98 5.92
N TYR A 86 14.36 45.06 6.16
CA TYR A 86 14.89 46.41 6.13
C TYR A 86 15.86 46.68 7.28
N LYS A 87 15.48 46.29 8.50
CA LYS A 87 16.33 46.38 9.68
C LYS A 87 17.59 45.55 9.52
N THR A 88 17.45 44.31 9.04
CA THR A 88 18.55 43.40 8.79
C THR A 88 19.58 43.98 7.80
N ILE A 89 19.11 44.55 6.69
CA ILE A 89 19.99 45.18 5.70
C ILE A 89 20.76 46.38 6.33
N LYS A 90 20.08 47.17 7.13
CA LYS A 90 20.68 48.29 7.83
C LYS A 90 21.75 47.84 8.81
N ASP A 91 21.46 46.88 9.64
CA ASP A 91 22.37 46.32 10.63
C ASP A 91 23.59 45.64 9.96
N LEU A 92 23.37 44.85 8.90
CA LEU A 92 24.44 44.26 8.09
C LEU A 92 25.33 45.33 7.44
N THR A 93 24.73 46.41 6.95
CA THR A 93 25.48 47.53 6.33
C THR A 93 26.37 48.22 7.34
N TYR A 94 25.87 48.43 8.56
CA TYR A 94 26.64 48.99 9.66
C TYR A 94 27.79 48.07 10.07
N HIS A 95 27.51 46.75 10.22
CA HIS A 95 28.53 45.74 10.53
C HIS A 95 29.63 45.68 9.46
N ILE A 96 29.25 45.68 8.17
CA ILE A 96 30.21 45.66 7.06
C ILE A 96 31.11 46.92 7.11
N GLY A 97 30.55 48.11 7.48
CA GLY A 97 31.31 49.32 7.66
C GLY A 97 32.35 49.21 8.79
N ASN A 98 31.92 48.73 9.95
CA ASN A 98 32.82 48.59 11.13
C ASN A 98 33.93 47.59 10.88
N VAL A 99 33.61 46.36 10.43
CA VAL A 99 34.62 45.33 10.13
C VAL A 99 35.55 45.78 8.99
N GLY A 100 35.02 46.52 8.00
CA GLY A 100 35.84 47.07 6.92
C GLY A 100 36.83 48.12 7.38
N THR A 101 36.53 48.85 8.49
CA THR A 101 37.50 49.79 9.11
C THR A 101 38.53 49.03 9.96
N GLU A 102 38.15 47.98 10.67
CA GLU A 102 39.05 47.11 11.40
C GLU A 102 40.09 46.46 10.47
N LEU A 103 39.65 45.92 9.30
CA LEU A 103 40.54 45.32 8.30
C LEU A 103 41.62 46.29 7.75
N LYS A 104 41.43 47.62 7.87
CA LYS A 104 42.37 48.63 7.44
C LYS A 104 43.33 49.06 8.54
N GLY A 105 43.15 48.62 9.79
CA GLY A 105 43.98 48.97 10.95
C GLY A 105 45.36 48.28 10.87
N LYS A 106 46.42 49.02 11.22
CA LYS A 106 47.82 48.63 11.01
C LYS A 106 48.43 47.68 12.07
N ASN A 107 47.68 47.33 13.17
CA ASN A 107 48.26 46.60 14.32
C ASN A 107 47.42 45.39 14.78
N GLN A 108 47.10 44.49 13.90
CA GLN A 108 46.33 43.28 14.26
C GLN A 108 47.10 41.98 14.03
N ASN A 109 46.83 40.95 14.86
CA ASN A 109 47.35 39.61 14.63
C ASN A 109 46.77 39.03 13.34
N ARG A 110 47.53 38.21 12.61
CA ARG A 110 47.09 37.59 11.36
C ARG A 110 45.79 36.79 11.51
N GLN A 111 45.57 36.11 12.65
CA GLN A 111 44.36 35.33 12.93
C GLN A 111 43.11 36.19 13.07
N ASP A 112 43.26 37.37 13.68
CA ASP A 112 42.14 38.32 13.86
C ASP A 112 41.74 38.94 12.51
N ILE A 113 42.72 39.20 11.63
CA ILE A 113 42.47 39.70 10.27
C ILE A 113 41.71 38.66 9.41
N ASP A 114 42.09 37.38 9.50
CA ASP A 114 41.41 36.33 8.74
C ASP A 114 39.96 36.18 9.21
N ILE A 115 39.68 36.14 10.52
CA ILE A 115 38.36 36.10 11.09
C ILE A 115 37.50 37.28 10.67
N ALA A 116 38.09 38.50 10.73
CA ALA A 116 37.42 39.70 10.29
C ALA A 116 37.08 39.71 8.79
N ALA A 117 38.01 39.19 7.95
CA ALA A 117 37.80 39.02 6.52
C ALA A 117 36.67 38.06 6.20
N PHE A 118 36.60 36.91 6.89
CA PHE A 118 35.48 35.94 6.75
C PHE A 118 34.15 36.59 7.17
N THR A 119 34.11 37.26 8.32
CA THR A 119 32.89 37.91 8.82
C THR A 119 32.40 39.01 7.87
N TYR A 120 33.31 39.77 7.29
CA TYR A 120 33.00 40.80 6.29
C TYR A 120 32.37 40.19 5.02
N ASN A 121 32.97 39.12 4.52
CA ASN A 121 32.48 38.44 3.31
C ASN A 121 31.11 37.78 3.54
N ASP A 122 30.91 37.12 4.68
CA ASP A 122 29.63 36.54 5.06
C ASP A 122 28.54 37.61 5.18
N ALA A 123 28.81 38.72 5.84
CA ALA A 123 27.85 39.81 5.96
C ALA A 123 27.47 40.40 4.59
N LYS A 124 28.45 40.54 3.70
CA LYS A 124 28.22 40.98 2.31
C LYS A 124 27.37 39.97 1.53
N TYR A 125 27.67 38.69 1.68
CA TYR A 125 26.93 37.65 1.02
C TYR A 125 25.46 37.65 1.47
N ILE A 126 25.19 37.62 2.77
CA ILE A 126 23.82 37.61 3.32
C ILE A 126 23.09 38.88 2.84
N ARG A 127 23.71 40.06 2.89
CA ARG A 127 23.09 41.30 2.40
C ARG A 127 22.75 41.23 0.92
N LYS A 128 23.62 40.65 0.09
CA LYS A 128 23.38 40.49 -1.34
C LYS A 128 22.20 39.56 -1.60
N GLU A 129 22.16 38.41 -0.91
CA GLU A 129 21.07 37.45 -1.06
C GLU A 129 19.72 38.09 -0.71
N ILE A 130 19.65 38.87 0.36
CA ILE A 130 18.40 39.56 0.76
C ILE A 130 18.02 40.64 -0.27
N GLN A 131 18.99 41.45 -0.77
CA GLN A 131 18.69 42.57 -1.65
C GLN A 131 18.44 42.20 -3.11
N VAL A 132 19.11 41.16 -3.60
CA VAL A 132 19.13 40.79 -5.04
C VAL A 132 18.30 39.53 -5.31
N ASN A 133 18.41 38.54 -4.45
CA ASN A 133 17.82 37.21 -4.69
C ASN A 133 16.49 36.99 -3.91
N ASN A 134 15.94 38.03 -3.30
CA ASN A 134 14.69 38.01 -2.52
C ASN A 134 14.68 36.94 -1.40
N GLU A 135 15.85 36.64 -0.83
CA GLU A 135 15.94 35.78 0.36
C GLU A 135 15.56 36.58 1.61
N ASP A 136 14.98 35.91 2.58
CA ASP A 136 14.74 36.48 3.91
C ASP A 136 15.69 35.85 4.93
N LEU A 137 16.00 36.60 5.99
CA LEU A 137 16.77 36.10 7.12
C LEU A 137 15.82 35.59 8.22
N TYR A 138 16.14 34.45 8.75
CA TYR A 138 15.43 33.85 9.88
C TYR A 138 16.38 33.53 11.01
N PHE A 139 15.87 33.55 12.24
CA PHE A 139 16.49 32.88 13.38
C PHE A 139 15.92 31.48 13.45
N LEU A 140 16.81 30.47 13.46
CA LEU A 140 16.47 29.04 13.56
C LEU A 140 16.86 28.51 14.94
N TYR A 141 16.00 27.68 15.51
CA TYR A 141 16.20 26.98 16.77
C TYR A 141 15.78 25.54 16.62
N ILE A 142 16.63 24.58 16.96
CA ILE A 142 16.32 23.15 16.93
C ILE A 142 16.62 22.53 18.28
N TYR A 143 15.60 21.91 18.84
CA TYR A 143 15.64 21.18 20.11
C TYR A 143 15.31 19.72 19.86
N ILE A 144 16.01 18.83 20.54
CA ILE A 144 15.78 17.37 20.47
C ILE A 144 15.55 16.88 21.88
N ASN A 145 14.42 16.27 22.15
CA ASN A 145 14.08 15.65 23.42
C ASN A 145 14.00 14.14 23.24
N VAL A 146 14.96 13.40 23.78
CA VAL A 146 15.07 11.94 23.70
C VAL A 146 14.45 11.34 24.96
N TYR A 147 13.71 10.24 24.82
CA TYR A 147 13.12 9.57 25.98
C TYR A 147 13.34 8.06 25.94
N SER A 148 13.37 7.43 27.11
CA SER A 148 13.56 6.00 27.28
C SER A 148 13.02 5.55 28.64
N GLU A 149 12.68 4.28 28.78
CA GLU A 149 12.30 3.65 30.05
C GLU A 149 13.50 3.41 30.99
N ASN A 150 14.73 3.48 30.49
CA ASN A 150 15.94 3.19 31.22
C ASN A 150 16.96 4.34 31.15
N LYS A 151 17.48 4.79 32.28
CA LYS A 151 18.51 5.85 32.37
C LYS A 151 19.78 5.54 31.59
N LYS A 152 20.24 4.29 31.55
CA LYS A 152 21.45 3.89 30.82
C LYS A 152 21.18 3.94 29.31
N GLU A 153 20.02 3.53 28.89
CA GLU A 153 19.59 3.58 27.50
C GLU A 153 19.41 5.03 27.05
N LEU A 154 18.80 5.89 27.86
CA LEU A 154 18.71 7.33 27.58
C LEU A 154 20.09 7.94 27.31
N GLU A 155 21.07 7.66 28.18
CA GLU A 155 22.45 8.18 28.01
C GLU A 155 23.10 7.64 26.73
N PHE A 156 22.91 6.36 26.43
CA PHE A 156 23.39 5.75 25.19
C PHE A 156 22.74 6.39 23.95
N ASN A 157 21.43 6.60 23.98
CA ASN A 157 20.67 7.22 22.89
C ASN A 157 21.08 8.69 22.68
N LEU A 158 21.29 9.45 23.75
CA LEU A 158 21.81 10.81 23.68
C LEU A 158 23.18 10.87 23.00
N ASN A 159 24.11 10.00 23.41
CA ASN A 159 25.44 9.91 22.79
C ASN A 159 25.35 9.56 21.29
N LYS A 160 24.45 8.64 20.92
CA LYS A 160 24.24 8.26 19.54
C LYS A 160 23.70 9.41 18.69
N ILE A 161 22.71 10.16 19.20
CA ILE A 161 22.16 11.34 18.53
C ILE A 161 23.22 12.44 18.39
N GLU A 162 24.05 12.70 19.43
CA GLU A 162 25.19 13.62 19.35
C GLU A 162 26.15 13.22 18.24
N GLY A 163 26.51 11.93 18.15
CA GLY A 163 27.38 11.40 17.08
C GLY A 163 26.79 11.57 15.67
N ILE A 164 25.48 11.31 15.50
CA ILE A 164 24.79 11.52 14.22
C ILE A 164 24.80 13.00 13.85
N ALA A 165 24.46 13.90 14.78
CA ALA A 165 24.48 15.32 14.55
C ALA A 165 25.88 15.83 14.16
N GLN A 166 26.92 15.40 14.87
CA GLN A 166 28.32 15.74 14.55
C GLN A 166 28.75 15.25 13.17
N SER A 167 28.34 14.04 12.78
CA SER A 167 28.64 13.50 11.45
C SER A 167 28.06 14.35 10.30
N LYS A 168 27.03 15.13 10.59
CA LYS A 168 26.38 16.08 9.68
C LYS A 168 26.80 17.55 9.92
N GLY A 169 27.86 17.75 10.70
CA GLY A 169 28.40 19.08 10.99
C GLY A 169 27.57 19.94 11.92
N MET A 170 26.65 19.34 12.63
CA MET A 170 25.89 20.02 13.66
C MET A 170 26.59 19.86 15.02
N GLN A 171 26.73 20.96 15.72
CA GLN A 171 27.20 20.95 17.10
C GLN A 171 26.02 20.90 18.04
N THR A 172 26.08 20.03 19.03
CA THR A 172 25.03 19.86 20.02
C THR A 172 25.51 20.26 21.40
N ARG A 173 24.60 20.67 22.26
CA ARG A 173 24.83 20.90 23.68
C ARG A 173 23.71 20.24 24.47
N ARG A 174 24.05 19.48 25.51
CA ARG A 174 23.07 18.93 26.44
C ARG A 174 22.41 20.02 27.26
N ALA A 175 21.11 19.90 27.49
CA ALA A 175 20.34 20.87 28.27
C ALA A 175 20.48 20.64 29.79
N ASN A 176 21.70 20.37 30.27
CA ASN A 176 21.98 20.20 31.67
C ASN A 176 21.60 21.49 32.43
N PHE A 177 20.87 21.34 33.55
CA PHE A 177 20.27 22.43 34.34
C PHE A 177 19.24 23.28 33.56
N ARG A 178 18.82 22.87 32.39
CA ARG A 178 17.82 23.49 31.53
C ARG A 178 16.88 22.44 30.89
N GLN A 179 16.84 21.26 31.50
CA GLN A 179 16.04 20.13 30.99
C GLN A 179 14.54 20.44 30.97
N GLU A 180 14.03 21.18 32.00
CA GLU A 180 12.64 21.60 32.07
C GLU A 180 12.28 22.57 30.95
N GLU A 181 13.08 23.61 30.76
CA GLU A 181 12.86 24.60 29.71
C GLU A 181 12.90 23.98 28.31
N LEU A 182 13.80 23.00 28.10
CA LEU A 182 13.86 22.28 26.82
C LEU A 182 12.64 21.36 26.66
N PHE A 183 12.27 20.61 27.67
CA PHE A 183 11.10 19.75 27.62
C PHE A 183 9.84 20.53 27.26
N LEU A 184 9.60 21.67 27.95
CA LEU A 184 8.46 22.56 27.66
C LEU A 184 8.50 23.12 26.23
N SER A 185 9.70 23.42 25.71
CA SER A 185 9.85 23.89 24.33
C SER A 185 9.66 22.75 23.30
N CYS A 186 9.75 21.49 23.69
CA CYS A 186 9.46 20.36 22.84
C CYS A 186 7.99 19.90 22.87
N LEU A 187 7.18 20.44 23.76
CA LEU A 187 5.74 20.19 23.77
C LEU A 187 5.04 20.93 22.61
N PRO A 188 3.93 20.41 22.06
CA PRO A 188 3.21 21.03 20.95
C PRO A 188 2.37 22.25 21.38
N ILE A 189 2.92 23.10 22.25
CA ILE A 189 2.31 24.32 22.76
C ILE A 189 2.93 25.59 22.16
N MET A 190 3.85 25.45 21.20
CA MET A 190 4.55 26.52 20.50
C MET A 190 5.31 27.50 21.42
N GLN A 191 5.77 27.03 22.58
CA GLN A 191 6.53 27.84 23.52
C GLN A 191 8.04 27.68 23.29
N ASN A 192 8.72 28.73 22.82
CA ASN A 192 10.17 28.78 22.73
C ASN A 192 10.73 29.51 23.98
N ASN A 193 11.29 28.75 24.91
CA ASN A 193 11.71 29.30 26.22
C ASN A 193 12.94 30.19 26.09
N GLU A 194 12.86 31.43 26.60
CA GLU A 194 13.92 32.46 26.48
C GLU A 194 15.26 32.02 27.09
N LYS A 195 15.25 31.17 28.12
CA LYS A 195 16.49 30.75 28.81
C LYS A 195 17.37 29.85 27.94
N ILE A 196 16.80 29.11 26.98
CA ILE A 196 17.54 28.24 26.06
C ILE A 196 17.66 28.85 24.67
N LYS A 197 16.80 29.80 24.33
CA LYS A 197 16.68 30.43 23.01
C LYS A 197 18.02 31.02 22.53
N ASN A 198 18.73 31.78 23.38
CA ASN A 198 19.99 32.39 23.02
C ASN A 198 21.11 31.38 22.68
N ALA A 199 21.09 30.21 23.30
CA ALA A 199 22.06 29.15 23.01
C ALA A 199 21.81 28.47 21.66
N ALA A 200 20.54 28.34 21.27
CA ALA A 200 20.11 27.66 20.06
C ALA A 200 20.07 28.59 18.82
N ARG A 201 19.95 29.90 19.03
CA ARG A 201 19.75 30.89 17.95
C ARG A 201 20.84 30.86 16.89
N ARG A 202 20.47 30.61 15.64
CA ARG A 202 21.36 30.68 14.48
C ARG A 202 20.66 31.40 13.32
N ASN A 203 21.43 32.17 12.58
CA ASN A 203 20.96 32.84 11.38
C ASN A 203 20.89 31.85 10.22
N ILE A 204 19.81 31.89 9.44
CA ILE A 204 19.64 31.09 8.25
C ILE A 204 18.87 31.87 7.19
N LEU A 205 19.23 31.73 5.92
CA LEU A 205 18.47 32.26 4.78
C LEU A 205 17.32 31.33 4.42
N THR A 206 16.36 31.81 3.63
CA THR A 206 15.19 31.00 3.18
C THR A 206 15.61 29.67 2.56
N SER A 207 16.60 29.69 1.67
CA SER A 207 17.12 28.48 1.03
C SER A 207 17.67 27.45 2.03
N GLY A 208 18.43 27.91 3.03
CA GLY A 208 18.93 27.06 4.10
C GLY A 208 17.81 26.56 5.03
N LEU A 209 16.79 27.38 5.29
CA LEU A 209 15.62 27.00 6.09
C LEU A 209 14.86 25.83 5.44
N LEU A 210 14.73 25.84 4.12
CA LEU A 210 14.10 24.72 3.38
C LEU A 210 14.83 23.39 3.58
N ALA A 211 16.14 23.40 3.77
CA ALA A 211 16.91 22.19 4.07
C ALA A 211 16.59 21.57 5.45
N THR A 212 15.92 22.32 6.35
CA THR A 212 15.46 21.79 7.64
C THR A 212 14.06 21.17 7.58
N TYR A 213 13.41 21.11 6.40
CA TYR A 213 12.10 20.51 6.22
C TYR A 213 12.10 19.05 6.64
N PRO A 214 11.28 18.65 7.64
CA PRO A 214 11.39 17.32 8.25
C PRO A 214 10.62 16.23 7.49
N PHE A 215 9.64 16.61 6.64
CA PHE A 215 8.73 15.66 5.97
C PHE A 215 9.32 15.19 4.64
N ILE A 216 10.44 14.52 4.69
CA ILE A 216 11.27 14.12 3.53
C ILE A 216 11.02 12.70 3.03
N SER A 217 10.39 11.88 3.85
CA SER A 217 10.01 10.52 3.50
C SER A 217 8.71 10.13 4.16
N SER A 218 7.99 9.23 3.54
CA SER A 218 6.79 8.63 4.12
C SER A 218 6.99 7.11 4.23
N ASN A 219 6.52 6.54 5.32
CA ASN A 219 6.43 5.10 5.47
C ASN A 219 5.07 4.64 4.95
N ILE A 220 5.12 3.62 4.08
CA ILE A 220 3.92 2.96 3.58
C ILE A 220 3.84 1.61 4.27
N PHE A 221 2.99 1.53 5.29
CA PHE A 221 2.83 0.33 6.09
C PHE A 221 1.34 0.09 6.37
N ASP A 222 0.78 -0.92 5.72
CA ASP A 222 -0.57 -1.40 5.97
C ASP A 222 -0.46 -2.68 6.79
N VAL A 223 -1.13 -2.74 7.94
CA VAL A 223 -1.01 -3.86 8.90
C VAL A 223 -1.32 -5.22 8.27
N ASN A 224 -2.34 -5.27 7.39
CA ASN A 224 -2.75 -6.48 6.66
C ASN A 224 -2.15 -6.53 5.24
N GLY A 225 -1.16 -5.70 4.96
CA GLY A 225 -0.54 -5.60 3.64
C GLY A 225 0.45 -6.72 3.35
N ILE A 226 0.67 -6.96 2.06
CA ILE A 226 1.79 -7.79 1.61
C ILE A 226 3.06 -6.96 1.48
N PHE A 227 4.21 -7.55 1.75
CA PHE A 227 5.50 -6.92 1.51
C PHE A 227 5.70 -6.69 0.01
N ILE A 228 5.89 -5.44 -0.39
CA ILE A 228 6.13 -5.06 -1.78
C ILE A 228 7.61 -4.90 -2.07
N GLY A 229 8.35 -4.24 -1.16
CA GLY A 229 9.76 -3.96 -1.32
C GLY A 229 10.27 -3.03 -0.24
N LYS A 230 11.44 -2.42 -0.50
CA LYS A 230 12.02 -1.39 0.36
C LYS A 230 11.90 -0.02 -0.29
N ASN A 231 11.59 0.99 0.51
CA ASN A 231 11.65 2.38 0.08
C ASN A 231 13.12 2.78 -0.13
N ILE A 232 13.46 3.25 -1.33
CA ILE A 232 14.85 3.61 -1.69
C ILE A 232 15.36 4.85 -0.94
N TYR A 233 14.48 5.69 -0.41
CA TYR A 233 14.86 6.92 0.28
C TYR A 233 15.22 6.70 1.76
N ASN A 234 14.46 5.85 2.46
CA ASN A 234 14.61 5.64 3.90
C ASN A 234 14.83 4.18 4.31
N ASN A 235 14.97 3.26 3.35
CA ASN A 235 15.11 1.82 3.56
C ASN A 235 13.99 1.16 4.37
N SER A 236 12.86 1.87 4.61
CA SER A 236 11.72 1.28 5.29
C SER A 236 11.09 0.17 4.44
N MET A 237 10.55 -0.82 5.10
CA MET A 237 9.79 -1.88 4.43
C MET A 237 8.43 -1.34 3.99
N VAL A 238 8.04 -1.64 2.76
CA VAL A 238 6.76 -1.22 2.18
C VAL A 238 5.80 -2.40 2.21
N PHE A 239 4.71 -2.23 2.96
CA PHE A 239 3.58 -3.18 3.02
C PHE A 239 2.32 -2.49 2.50
N ILE A 240 1.62 -3.12 1.55
CA ILE A 240 0.43 -2.56 0.93
C ILE A 240 -0.71 -3.57 0.99
N ASP A 241 -1.84 -3.16 1.57
CA ASP A 241 -3.13 -3.85 1.46
C ASP A 241 -3.99 -3.13 0.41
N ARG A 242 -3.87 -3.55 -0.85
CA ARG A 242 -4.62 -2.93 -1.95
C ARG A 242 -6.14 -3.15 -1.87
N TYR A 243 -6.60 -4.10 -1.04
CA TYR A 243 -8.03 -4.38 -0.83
C TYR A 243 -8.67 -3.49 0.25
N ASN A 244 -7.88 -2.67 0.93
CA ASN A 244 -8.38 -1.71 1.91
C ASN A 244 -9.10 -0.54 1.21
N THR A 245 -10.42 -0.63 1.08
CA THR A 245 -11.28 0.36 0.41
C THR A 245 -11.30 1.72 1.12
N ASN A 246 -10.95 1.79 2.41
CA ASN A 246 -10.83 3.05 3.13
C ASN A 246 -9.60 3.85 2.69
N LYS A 247 -8.57 3.18 2.18
CA LYS A 247 -7.31 3.81 1.75
C LYS A 247 -7.18 3.90 0.24
N TYR A 248 -7.62 2.89 -0.49
CA TYR A 248 -7.50 2.78 -1.94
C TYR A 248 -8.88 2.71 -2.60
N LYS A 249 -9.09 3.49 -3.67
CA LYS A 249 -10.38 3.55 -4.38
C LYS A 249 -10.75 2.23 -5.06
N ASN A 250 -9.75 1.47 -5.52
CA ASN A 250 -9.94 0.12 -6.08
C ASN A 250 -8.65 -0.70 -5.90
N ALA A 251 -8.77 -2.02 -6.06
CA ALA A 251 -7.67 -2.97 -5.91
C ALA A 251 -6.93 -3.30 -7.21
N ASN A 252 -7.30 -2.68 -8.33
CA ASN A 252 -6.69 -2.98 -9.63
C ASN A 252 -5.23 -2.54 -9.68
N MET A 253 -4.38 -3.34 -10.33
CA MET A 253 -2.96 -3.07 -10.50
C MET A 253 -2.54 -3.34 -11.93
N CYS A 254 -1.78 -2.43 -12.52
CA CYS A 254 -1.10 -2.61 -13.80
C CYS A 254 0.41 -2.63 -13.59
N ILE A 255 1.11 -3.61 -14.19
CA ILE A 255 2.56 -3.75 -14.09
C ILE A 255 3.15 -3.55 -15.49
N PHE A 256 3.87 -2.45 -15.68
CA PHE A 256 4.51 -2.09 -16.93
C PHE A 256 6.03 -2.18 -16.82
N GLY A 257 6.68 -2.55 -17.90
CA GLY A 257 8.15 -2.59 -18.01
C GLY A 257 8.59 -3.11 -19.37
N THR A 258 9.81 -2.80 -19.75
CA THR A 258 10.44 -3.34 -20.95
C THR A 258 10.70 -4.85 -20.81
N SER A 259 11.01 -5.52 -21.92
CA SER A 259 11.43 -6.93 -21.87
C SER A 259 12.66 -7.07 -20.97
N GLY A 260 12.69 -8.09 -20.12
CA GLY A 260 13.79 -8.32 -19.14
C GLY A 260 13.77 -7.44 -17.89
N ALA A 261 12.85 -6.48 -17.74
CA ALA A 261 12.77 -5.59 -16.57
C ALA A 261 12.30 -6.28 -15.27
N GLY A 262 11.96 -7.57 -15.31
CA GLY A 262 11.55 -8.34 -14.14
C GLY A 262 10.04 -8.34 -13.85
N LYS A 263 9.16 -7.96 -14.80
CA LYS A 263 7.70 -7.99 -14.62
C LYS A 263 7.20 -9.33 -14.11
N SER A 264 7.50 -10.42 -14.83
CA SER A 264 7.06 -11.78 -14.51
C SER A 264 7.66 -12.26 -13.18
N PHE A 265 8.90 -11.88 -12.87
CA PHE A 265 9.51 -12.18 -11.58
C PHE A 265 8.74 -11.51 -10.42
N TYR A 266 8.44 -10.23 -10.58
CA TYR A 266 7.67 -9.50 -9.57
C TYR A 266 6.26 -10.08 -9.40
N THR A 267 5.58 -10.43 -10.50
CA THR A 267 4.27 -11.09 -10.44
C THR A 267 4.34 -12.44 -9.71
N LYS A 268 5.37 -13.26 -9.98
CA LYS A 268 5.61 -14.52 -9.25
C LYS A 268 5.79 -14.31 -7.75
N LEU A 269 6.50 -13.25 -7.35
CA LEU A 269 6.64 -12.88 -5.94
C LEU A 269 5.30 -12.46 -5.32
N LEU A 270 4.47 -11.72 -6.04
CA LEU A 270 3.13 -11.35 -5.58
C LEU A 270 2.27 -12.59 -5.37
N ILE A 271 2.25 -13.52 -6.33
CA ILE A 271 1.51 -14.78 -6.26
C ILE A 271 1.92 -15.57 -5.00
N LEU A 272 3.24 -15.71 -4.78
CA LEU A 272 3.75 -16.39 -3.60
C LEU A 272 3.29 -15.72 -2.29
N ARG A 273 3.40 -14.40 -2.22
CA ARG A 273 3.02 -13.63 -1.03
C ARG A 273 1.53 -13.70 -0.73
N TYR A 274 0.68 -13.60 -1.76
CA TYR A 274 -0.77 -13.76 -1.60
C TYR A 274 -1.15 -15.19 -1.20
N LYS A 275 -0.46 -16.21 -1.73
CA LYS A 275 -0.68 -17.60 -1.32
C LYS A 275 -0.35 -17.83 0.16
N LEU A 276 0.74 -17.21 0.66
CA LEU A 276 1.09 -17.26 2.09
C LEU A 276 0.04 -16.60 3.00
N MET A 277 -0.72 -15.66 2.49
CA MET A 277 -1.85 -15.04 3.20
C MET A 277 -3.18 -15.80 3.04
N GLY A 278 -3.18 -16.95 2.35
CA GLY A 278 -4.39 -17.75 2.12
C GLY A 278 -5.37 -17.10 1.12
N ILE A 279 -4.89 -16.18 0.26
CA ILE A 279 -5.73 -15.56 -0.76
C ILE A 279 -5.81 -16.47 -1.97
N LYS A 280 -7.04 -16.80 -2.38
CA LYS A 280 -7.30 -17.59 -3.60
C LYS A 280 -6.90 -16.79 -4.83
N GLN A 281 -6.27 -17.46 -5.81
CA GLN A 281 -5.69 -16.80 -6.99
C GLN A 281 -6.03 -17.56 -8.27
N TYR A 282 -6.52 -16.81 -9.25
CA TYR A 282 -6.89 -17.31 -10.56
C TYR A 282 -6.07 -16.56 -11.62
N ILE A 283 -5.28 -17.28 -12.42
CA ILE A 283 -4.29 -16.72 -13.32
C ILE A 283 -4.54 -17.22 -14.74
N ILE A 284 -4.60 -16.32 -15.72
CA ILE A 284 -4.56 -16.65 -17.14
C ILE A 284 -3.13 -16.41 -17.63
N ASP A 285 -2.48 -17.45 -18.13
CA ASP A 285 -1.07 -17.46 -18.55
C ASP A 285 -0.95 -17.68 -20.07
N PRO A 286 -0.91 -16.58 -20.87
CA PRO A 286 -0.74 -16.70 -22.31
C PRO A 286 0.70 -17.01 -22.73
N ASP A 287 1.70 -16.75 -21.88
CA ASP A 287 3.13 -16.89 -22.21
C ASP A 287 3.79 -18.10 -21.57
N ARG A 288 3.03 -18.92 -20.83
CA ARG A 288 3.49 -20.15 -20.15
C ARG A 288 4.63 -19.90 -19.17
N GLU A 289 4.54 -18.84 -18.40
CA GLU A 289 5.60 -18.46 -17.48
C GLU A 289 5.43 -19.02 -16.06
N TYR A 290 4.23 -19.48 -15.67
CA TYR A 290 3.88 -19.78 -14.28
C TYR A 290 3.83 -21.28 -13.94
N HIS A 291 4.07 -22.21 -14.87
CA HIS A 291 3.97 -23.65 -14.65
C HIS A 291 4.81 -24.16 -13.47
N LYS A 292 6.08 -23.77 -13.41
CA LYS A 292 6.98 -24.19 -12.33
C LYS A 292 6.46 -23.68 -10.96
N LEU A 293 6.00 -22.45 -10.90
CA LEU A 293 5.44 -21.86 -9.69
C LEU A 293 4.15 -22.60 -9.26
N CYS A 294 3.29 -22.96 -10.22
CA CYS A 294 2.07 -23.74 -9.97
C CYS A 294 2.39 -25.05 -9.28
N ASN A 295 3.34 -25.80 -9.82
CA ASN A 295 3.74 -27.10 -9.27
C ASN A 295 4.35 -26.99 -7.88
N GLU A 296 5.23 -26.02 -7.64
CA GLU A 296 5.88 -25.79 -6.34
C GLU A 296 4.88 -25.34 -5.26
N LEU A 297 3.79 -24.67 -5.65
CA LEU A 297 2.74 -24.22 -4.74
C LEU A 297 1.55 -25.19 -4.64
N ASN A 298 1.64 -26.39 -5.23
CA ASN A 298 0.56 -27.36 -5.31
C ASN A 298 -0.74 -26.77 -5.90
N GLY A 299 -0.60 -25.91 -6.91
CA GLY A 299 -1.72 -25.33 -7.64
C GLY A 299 -2.27 -26.27 -8.69
N THR A 300 -3.46 -25.96 -9.23
CA THR A 300 -4.05 -26.66 -10.37
C THR A 300 -3.64 -25.96 -11.67
N LEU A 301 -2.96 -26.69 -12.55
CA LEU A 301 -2.61 -26.22 -13.89
C LEU A 301 -3.61 -26.76 -14.90
N ILE A 302 -4.33 -25.87 -15.57
CA ILE A 302 -5.28 -26.21 -16.61
C ILE A 302 -4.68 -25.76 -17.95
N LYS A 303 -4.30 -26.72 -18.77
CA LYS A 303 -3.75 -26.44 -20.08
C LYS A 303 -4.83 -26.67 -21.13
N ILE A 304 -5.11 -25.67 -21.97
CA ILE A 304 -6.03 -25.80 -23.11
C ILE A 304 -5.28 -25.66 -24.42
N GLY A 305 -5.47 -26.64 -25.30
CA GLY A 305 -4.85 -26.65 -26.61
C GLY A 305 -4.92 -28.02 -27.27
N PRO A 306 -4.45 -28.13 -28.54
CA PRO A 306 -4.56 -29.35 -29.33
C PRO A 306 -3.87 -30.59 -28.74
N THR A 307 -2.86 -30.37 -27.88
CA THR A 307 -2.06 -31.44 -27.25
C THR A 307 -2.41 -31.68 -25.79
N SER A 308 -3.48 -31.03 -25.29
CA SER A 308 -3.89 -31.10 -23.90
C SER A 308 -4.82 -32.30 -23.63
N ASN A 309 -4.69 -32.88 -22.44
CA ASN A 309 -5.62 -33.90 -21.89
C ASN A 309 -6.58 -33.24 -20.86
N THR A 310 -6.56 -31.93 -20.69
CA THR A 310 -7.47 -31.22 -19.82
C THR A 310 -8.51 -30.50 -20.65
N TYR A 311 -9.77 -30.65 -20.26
CA TYR A 311 -10.92 -30.17 -21.01
C TYR A 311 -11.86 -29.41 -20.07
N ILE A 312 -12.49 -28.40 -20.64
CA ILE A 312 -13.56 -27.63 -19.99
C ILE A 312 -14.74 -27.50 -20.93
N ASN A 313 -15.90 -27.95 -20.50
CA ASN A 313 -17.13 -27.82 -21.26
C ASN A 313 -17.61 -26.37 -21.29
N VAL A 314 -17.65 -25.79 -22.48
CA VAL A 314 -18.12 -24.40 -22.68
C VAL A 314 -19.59 -24.25 -22.28
N LEU A 315 -20.42 -25.29 -22.52
CA LEU A 315 -21.85 -25.28 -22.23
C LEU A 315 -22.20 -25.69 -20.79
N GLU A 316 -21.21 -25.98 -19.95
CA GLU A 316 -21.45 -26.38 -18.57
C GLU A 316 -22.02 -25.23 -17.73
N ILE A 317 -23.13 -25.50 -17.04
CA ILE A 317 -23.72 -24.60 -16.06
C ILE A 317 -23.06 -24.88 -14.70
N ARG A 318 -22.44 -23.85 -14.13
CA ARG A 318 -21.84 -23.89 -12.81
C ARG A 318 -22.76 -23.20 -11.83
N LYS A 319 -22.86 -23.71 -10.61
CA LYS A 319 -23.77 -23.20 -9.58
C LYS A 319 -23.36 -21.80 -9.07
N GLU A 320 -22.08 -21.52 -9.15
CA GLU A 320 -21.47 -20.28 -8.71
C GLU A 320 -21.85 -19.06 -9.57
N SER A 321 -22.64 -19.30 -10.63
CA SER A 321 -23.05 -18.23 -11.56
C SER A 321 -24.11 -17.26 -11.03
N ILE A 322 -24.76 -17.58 -9.89
CA ILE A 322 -25.94 -16.84 -9.39
C ILE A 322 -25.82 -16.58 -7.88
N GLU A 323 -26.18 -15.39 -7.43
CA GLU A 323 -26.27 -15.04 -6.01
C GLU A 323 -27.41 -15.82 -5.33
N ASP A 324 -27.22 -16.16 -4.03
CA ASP A 324 -28.18 -16.95 -3.26
C ASP A 324 -29.60 -16.33 -3.30
N GLY A 325 -30.59 -17.15 -3.66
CA GLY A 325 -32.00 -16.76 -3.75
C GLY A 325 -32.47 -16.30 -5.12
N GLU A 326 -31.60 -16.18 -6.13
CA GLU A 326 -31.99 -15.90 -7.50
C GLU A 326 -32.13 -17.21 -8.31
N ASN A 327 -33.26 -17.38 -9.00
CA ASN A 327 -33.45 -18.44 -9.98
C ASN A 327 -32.92 -17.97 -11.35
N GLY A 328 -32.36 -18.90 -12.15
CA GLY A 328 -32.03 -18.56 -13.53
C GLY A 328 -30.64 -18.91 -13.99
N TYR A 329 -30.04 -20.00 -13.49
CA TYR A 329 -28.76 -20.52 -13.95
C TYR A 329 -28.66 -20.66 -15.48
N LEU A 330 -29.73 -21.20 -16.09
CA LEU A 330 -29.78 -21.38 -17.55
C LEU A 330 -29.83 -20.03 -18.27
N ALA A 331 -30.62 -19.06 -17.78
CA ALA A 331 -30.71 -17.72 -18.41
C ALA A 331 -29.37 -17.00 -18.36
N THR A 332 -28.71 -16.99 -17.20
CA THR A 332 -27.39 -16.40 -17.03
C THR A 332 -26.36 -17.06 -17.95
N LYS A 333 -26.35 -18.39 -18.02
CA LYS A 333 -25.45 -19.13 -18.90
C LYS A 333 -25.66 -18.83 -20.38
N ILE A 334 -26.93 -18.76 -20.82
CA ILE A 334 -27.25 -18.40 -22.21
C ILE A 334 -26.72 -17.00 -22.55
N GLY A 335 -26.92 -16.01 -21.67
CA GLY A 335 -26.37 -14.67 -21.87
C GLY A 335 -24.85 -14.65 -22.10
N LYS A 336 -24.12 -15.41 -21.27
CA LYS A 336 -22.66 -15.59 -21.42
C LYS A 336 -22.30 -16.31 -22.73
N LEU A 337 -23.06 -17.35 -23.12
CA LEU A 337 -22.83 -18.11 -24.34
C LEU A 337 -23.07 -17.27 -25.61
N ILE A 338 -24.04 -16.36 -25.62
CA ILE A 338 -24.21 -15.41 -26.73
C ILE A 338 -22.94 -14.59 -26.94
N GLY A 339 -22.30 -14.12 -25.88
CA GLY A 339 -20.99 -13.44 -25.96
C GLY A 339 -19.89 -14.33 -26.57
N PHE A 340 -19.80 -15.59 -26.14
CA PHE A 340 -18.85 -16.56 -26.70
C PHE A 340 -19.10 -16.84 -28.18
N PHE A 341 -20.35 -17.07 -28.58
CA PHE A 341 -20.69 -17.30 -29.97
C PHE A 341 -20.54 -16.07 -30.87
N ASN A 342 -20.66 -14.88 -30.31
CA ASN A 342 -20.32 -13.64 -31.02
C ASN A 342 -18.83 -13.59 -31.41
N LEU A 343 -17.93 -14.15 -30.59
CA LEU A 343 -16.52 -14.31 -30.98
C LEU A 343 -16.29 -15.33 -32.09
N ILE A 344 -17.10 -16.40 -32.16
CA ILE A 344 -16.98 -17.46 -33.18
C ILE A 344 -17.64 -17.07 -34.48
N PHE A 345 -18.86 -16.54 -34.42
CA PHE A 345 -19.69 -16.26 -35.59
C PHE A 345 -19.45 -14.87 -36.18
N GLY A 346 -18.79 -13.97 -35.46
CA GLY A 346 -18.67 -12.54 -35.76
C GLY A 346 -19.83 -11.75 -35.17
N GLU A 347 -19.87 -10.46 -35.42
CA GLU A 347 -20.94 -9.59 -34.92
C GLU A 347 -22.34 -10.10 -35.31
N LEU A 348 -23.14 -10.46 -34.32
CA LEU A 348 -24.48 -10.98 -34.50
C LEU A 348 -25.49 -9.82 -34.33
N ASN A 349 -26.44 -9.73 -35.27
CA ASN A 349 -27.58 -8.83 -35.11
C ASN A 349 -28.61 -9.42 -34.12
N GLU A 350 -29.60 -8.64 -33.70
CA GLU A 350 -30.57 -9.06 -32.68
C GLU A 350 -31.43 -10.26 -33.12
N GLU A 351 -31.78 -10.40 -34.42
CA GLU A 351 -32.51 -11.57 -34.92
C GLU A 351 -31.62 -12.84 -34.85
N GLU A 352 -30.36 -12.73 -35.17
CA GLU A 352 -29.40 -13.83 -35.11
C GLU A 352 -29.15 -14.27 -33.67
N LYS A 353 -29.03 -13.32 -32.72
CA LYS A 353 -28.93 -13.62 -31.29
C LYS A 353 -30.14 -14.39 -30.80
N ALA A 354 -31.36 -13.93 -31.14
CA ALA A 354 -32.60 -14.60 -30.77
C ALA A 354 -32.71 -16.04 -31.32
N ILE A 355 -32.30 -16.25 -32.57
CA ILE A 355 -32.26 -17.61 -33.15
C ILE A 355 -31.25 -18.52 -32.42
N ILE A 356 -30.06 -18.00 -32.11
CA ILE A 356 -29.03 -18.77 -31.40
C ILE A 356 -29.51 -19.09 -29.99
N GLU A 357 -30.12 -18.13 -29.31
CA GLU A 357 -30.71 -18.32 -27.97
C GLU A 357 -31.77 -19.43 -27.96
N GLU A 358 -32.71 -19.40 -28.94
CA GLU A 358 -33.71 -20.45 -29.10
C GLU A 358 -33.06 -21.85 -29.24
N LYS A 359 -32.04 -21.96 -30.06
CA LYS A 359 -31.32 -23.23 -30.28
C LYS A 359 -30.50 -23.66 -29.07
N LEU A 360 -29.96 -22.73 -28.29
CA LEU A 360 -29.33 -23.05 -27.01
C LEU A 360 -30.34 -23.62 -26.02
N ILE A 361 -31.52 -22.97 -25.87
CA ILE A 361 -32.60 -23.45 -25.01
C ILE A 361 -33.02 -24.87 -25.44
N GLU A 362 -33.17 -25.10 -26.75
CA GLU A 362 -33.48 -26.43 -27.29
C GLU A 362 -32.39 -27.46 -26.94
N THR A 363 -31.13 -27.09 -27.01
CA THR A 363 -29.99 -27.96 -26.67
C THR A 363 -30.04 -28.44 -25.21
N TYR A 364 -30.28 -27.52 -24.27
CA TYR A 364 -30.43 -27.86 -22.86
C TYR A 364 -31.71 -28.68 -22.60
N LYS A 365 -32.80 -28.32 -23.27
CA LYS A 365 -34.09 -29.05 -23.15
C LYS A 365 -33.97 -30.50 -23.56
N ARG A 366 -33.15 -30.87 -24.58
CA ARG A 366 -32.88 -32.25 -24.97
C ARG A 366 -32.16 -33.06 -23.89
N LYS A 367 -31.44 -32.39 -22.96
CA LYS A 367 -30.86 -33.00 -21.74
C LYS A 367 -31.79 -32.89 -20.52
N ASN A 368 -33.08 -32.53 -20.73
CA ASN A 368 -34.08 -32.28 -19.67
C ASN A 368 -33.63 -31.20 -18.66
N ILE A 369 -32.89 -30.17 -19.14
CA ILE A 369 -32.52 -28.98 -18.39
C ILE A 369 -33.42 -27.82 -18.88
N THR A 370 -34.06 -27.15 -17.96
CA THR A 370 -35.02 -26.05 -18.20
C THR A 370 -34.69 -24.85 -17.34
N PHE A 371 -35.46 -23.77 -17.45
CA PHE A 371 -35.32 -22.59 -16.58
C PHE A 371 -35.66 -22.84 -15.11
N ASN A 372 -36.18 -24.03 -14.77
CA ASN A 372 -36.31 -24.46 -13.39
C ASN A 372 -34.96 -25.04 -12.93
N ASP A 373 -34.31 -24.40 -11.97
CA ASP A 373 -32.99 -24.75 -11.48
C ASP A 373 -32.91 -26.16 -10.87
N ASN A 374 -34.01 -26.66 -10.30
CA ASN A 374 -34.10 -28.06 -9.86
C ASN A 374 -33.90 -29.07 -11.00
N SER A 375 -34.12 -28.64 -12.26
CA SER A 375 -33.89 -29.48 -13.44
C SER A 375 -32.44 -29.81 -13.73
N LEU A 376 -31.49 -29.12 -13.10
CA LEU A 376 -30.04 -29.38 -13.22
C LEU A 376 -29.60 -30.72 -12.56
N TYR A 377 -30.41 -31.21 -11.62
CA TYR A 377 -30.05 -32.39 -10.84
C TYR A 377 -30.66 -33.67 -11.39
N LYS A 378 -29.98 -34.80 -11.21
CA LYS A 378 -30.49 -36.15 -11.59
C LYS A 378 -31.73 -36.54 -10.80
N GLN A 379 -31.81 -36.12 -9.55
CA GLN A 379 -32.94 -36.33 -8.66
C GLN A 379 -33.51 -34.99 -8.18
N ASP A 380 -34.83 -34.94 -8.02
CA ASP A 380 -35.49 -33.71 -7.53
C ASP A 380 -35.04 -33.41 -6.10
N PRO A 381 -34.36 -32.26 -5.86
CA PRO A 381 -33.85 -31.89 -4.55
C PRO A 381 -34.92 -31.77 -3.46
N GLU A 382 -36.16 -31.44 -3.84
CA GLU A 382 -37.28 -31.32 -2.90
C GLU A 382 -37.77 -32.67 -2.33
N LYS A 383 -37.39 -33.79 -2.98
CA LYS A 383 -37.78 -35.14 -2.57
C LYS A 383 -36.72 -35.87 -1.75
N ILE A 384 -35.59 -35.22 -1.50
CA ILE A 384 -34.46 -35.86 -0.80
C ILE A 384 -34.51 -35.46 0.69
N ILE A 385 -34.79 -36.45 1.55
CA ILE A 385 -34.71 -36.32 3.01
C ILE A 385 -33.26 -36.66 3.44
N GLY A 386 -32.48 -35.65 3.81
CA GLY A 386 -31.10 -35.77 4.32
C GLY A 386 -30.04 -35.08 3.44
N LYS A 387 -28.82 -34.88 3.98
CA LYS A 387 -27.66 -34.32 3.26
C LYS A 387 -27.10 -35.35 2.27
N ILE A 388 -27.77 -35.55 1.13
CA ILE A 388 -27.24 -36.35 0.02
C ILE A 388 -26.64 -35.35 -1.00
N PHE A 389 -25.43 -35.64 -1.48
CA PHE A 389 -24.77 -34.82 -2.53
C PHE A 389 -25.68 -34.82 -3.77
N LYS A 390 -26.05 -33.60 -4.21
CA LYS A 390 -26.84 -33.35 -5.41
C LYS A 390 -25.95 -33.68 -6.63
N GLU A 391 -26.22 -34.79 -7.34
CA GLU A 391 -25.55 -35.10 -8.60
C GLU A 391 -26.14 -34.27 -9.74
N ASN A 392 -25.28 -33.54 -10.46
CA ASN A 392 -25.68 -32.81 -11.67
C ASN A 392 -25.99 -33.79 -12.82
N LYS A 393 -26.91 -33.38 -13.69
CA LYS A 393 -27.12 -34.04 -14.99
C LYS A 393 -25.89 -33.83 -15.89
N ASP A 394 -25.75 -34.74 -16.88
CA ASP A 394 -24.75 -34.54 -17.93
C ASP A 394 -25.11 -33.32 -18.76
N MET A 395 -24.25 -32.31 -18.73
CA MET A 395 -24.44 -31.07 -19.48
C MET A 395 -24.25 -31.32 -20.99
N PRO A 396 -24.93 -30.55 -21.85
CA PRO A 396 -24.66 -30.65 -23.30
C PRO A 396 -23.24 -30.22 -23.63
N ILE A 397 -22.71 -30.70 -24.73
CA ILE A 397 -21.43 -30.29 -25.33
C ILE A 397 -21.67 -29.57 -26.67
N LEU A 398 -20.65 -28.96 -27.26
CA LEU A 398 -20.79 -28.20 -28.50
C LEU A 398 -21.33 -29.04 -29.68
N GLU A 399 -21.07 -30.36 -29.69
CA GLU A 399 -21.61 -31.25 -30.68
C GLU A 399 -23.15 -31.40 -30.59
N ASP A 400 -23.71 -31.35 -29.39
CA ASP A 400 -25.17 -31.36 -29.22
C ASP A 400 -25.81 -30.13 -29.91
N LEU A 401 -25.23 -28.96 -29.71
CA LEU A 401 -25.68 -27.71 -30.33
C LEU A 401 -25.46 -27.74 -31.86
N TYR A 402 -24.30 -28.25 -32.30
CA TYR A 402 -24.00 -28.42 -33.73
C TYR A 402 -25.06 -29.25 -34.44
N ASN A 403 -25.49 -30.37 -33.87
CA ASN A 403 -26.50 -31.23 -34.41
C ASN A 403 -27.84 -30.52 -34.53
N ILE A 404 -28.24 -29.70 -33.56
CA ILE A 404 -29.46 -28.87 -33.61
C ILE A 404 -29.37 -27.80 -34.72
N PHE A 405 -28.20 -27.17 -34.91
CA PHE A 405 -28.03 -26.22 -36.01
C PHE A 405 -28.12 -26.86 -37.37
N LEU A 406 -27.81 -28.15 -37.54
CA LEU A 406 -27.96 -28.86 -38.80
C LEU A 406 -29.41 -29.15 -39.18
N GLU A 407 -30.31 -29.25 -38.20
CA GLU A 407 -31.73 -29.58 -38.43
C GLU A 407 -32.50 -28.43 -39.10
N ASP A 408 -32.07 -27.18 -38.92
CA ASP A 408 -32.74 -26.00 -39.44
C ASP A 408 -31.90 -25.33 -40.53
N LYS A 409 -32.51 -25.07 -41.69
CA LYS A 409 -31.87 -24.40 -42.84
C LYS A 409 -31.32 -23.02 -42.50
N LYS A 410 -32.00 -22.28 -41.57
CA LYS A 410 -31.58 -20.91 -41.14
C LYS A 410 -30.31 -20.93 -40.33
N THR A 411 -30.06 -22.01 -39.56
CA THR A 411 -28.94 -22.14 -38.66
C THR A 411 -27.75 -22.91 -39.23
N LYS A 412 -27.90 -23.53 -40.42
CA LYS A 412 -26.80 -24.26 -41.08
C LYS A 412 -25.50 -23.47 -41.24
N LYS A 413 -25.60 -22.14 -41.45
CA LYS A 413 -24.43 -21.26 -41.54
C LYS A 413 -23.60 -21.24 -40.23
N TYR A 414 -24.24 -21.37 -39.06
CA TYR A 414 -23.57 -21.44 -37.76
C TYR A 414 -22.97 -22.83 -37.51
N ALA A 415 -23.65 -23.90 -37.95
CA ALA A 415 -23.08 -25.22 -37.89
C ALA A 415 -21.75 -25.30 -38.64
N ILE A 416 -21.65 -24.71 -39.85
CA ILE A 416 -20.41 -24.69 -40.61
C ILE A 416 -19.28 -23.99 -39.85
N LYS A 417 -19.56 -22.89 -39.17
CA LYS A 417 -18.58 -22.15 -38.39
C LYS A 417 -18.16 -22.89 -37.10
N LEU A 418 -18.96 -23.87 -36.60
CA LEU A 418 -18.62 -24.71 -35.47
C LEU A 418 -17.75 -25.94 -35.85
N ILE A 419 -17.61 -26.28 -37.12
CA ILE A 419 -16.84 -27.45 -37.56
C ILE A 419 -15.43 -27.48 -36.95
N PRO A 420 -14.64 -26.39 -36.92
CA PRO A 420 -13.33 -26.39 -36.29
C PRO A 420 -13.34 -26.79 -34.84
N PHE A 421 -14.40 -26.48 -34.10
CA PHE A 421 -14.57 -26.77 -32.68
C PHE A 421 -15.08 -28.19 -32.39
N ILE A 422 -15.67 -28.86 -33.41
CA ILE A 422 -16.24 -30.20 -33.24
C ILE A 422 -15.31 -31.28 -33.82
N LYS A 423 -14.82 -31.08 -35.07
CA LYS A 423 -14.03 -32.06 -35.80
C LYS A 423 -12.69 -31.55 -36.29
N GLY A 424 -12.35 -30.30 -35.94
CA GLY A 424 -11.14 -29.62 -36.40
C GLY A 424 -10.12 -29.41 -35.31
N SER A 425 -9.24 -28.44 -35.51
CA SER A 425 -8.09 -28.13 -34.63
C SER A 425 -8.45 -27.65 -33.23
N MET A 426 -9.69 -27.27 -33.00
CA MET A 426 -10.19 -26.76 -31.72
C MET A 426 -11.19 -27.72 -31.05
N ASN A 427 -11.16 -29.02 -31.40
CA ASN A 427 -12.08 -30.02 -30.84
C ASN A 427 -11.95 -30.25 -29.33
N PHE A 428 -10.90 -29.76 -28.71
CA PHE A 428 -10.72 -29.78 -27.25
C PHE A 428 -11.76 -28.94 -26.49
N PHE A 429 -12.47 -28.03 -27.16
CA PHE A 429 -13.64 -27.35 -26.59
C PHE A 429 -14.93 -28.21 -26.60
N ASN A 430 -14.93 -29.33 -27.31
CA ASN A 430 -16.08 -30.23 -27.45
C ASN A 430 -15.95 -31.46 -26.54
N ASN A 431 -15.68 -31.26 -25.28
CA ASN A 431 -15.50 -32.31 -24.30
C ASN A 431 -16.18 -31.97 -22.97
N TYR A 432 -16.40 -32.97 -22.12
CA TYR A 432 -16.83 -32.76 -20.76
C TYR A 432 -15.66 -32.24 -19.91
N THR A 433 -15.97 -31.45 -18.89
CA THR A 433 -14.95 -30.96 -17.94
C THR A 433 -14.35 -32.14 -17.16
N ASN A 434 -13.03 -32.22 -17.12
CA ASN A 434 -12.27 -33.24 -16.42
C ASN A 434 -11.21 -32.69 -15.45
N VAL A 435 -11.34 -31.41 -15.06
CA VAL A 435 -10.41 -30.71 -14.17
C VAL A 435 -11.11 -30.24 -12.90
N GLU A 436 -10.39 -30.26 -11.78
CA GLU A 436 -10.87 -29.72 -10.52
C GLU A 436 -10.61 -28.23 -10.43
N LEU A 437 -11.64 -27.44 -10.05
CA LEU A 437 -11.61 -25.99 -9.94
C LEU A 437 -11.64 -25.51 -8.47
N GLU A 438 -11.38 -26.40 -7.51
CA GLU A 438 -11.50 -26.10 -6.08
C GLU A 438 -10.19 -25.66 -5.41
N ASN A 439 -9.08 -25.61 -6.16
CA ASN A 439 -7.80 -25.22 -5.60
C ASN A 439 -7.71 -23.69 -5.38
N ASP A 440 -6.97 -23.28 -4.34
CA ASP A 440 -6.70 -21.85 -4.05
C ASP A 440 -5.79 -21.17 -5.07
N LEU A 441 -5.06 -21.94 -5.87
CA LEU A 441 -4.24 -21.44 -6.97
C LEU A 441 -4.57 -22.20 -8.24
N ILE A 442 -5.22 -21.54 -9.20
CA ILE A 442 -5.55 -22.12 -10.49
C ILE A 442 -4.87 -21.29 -11.58
N ILE A 443 -4.11 -21.97 -12.43
CA ILE A 443 -3.42 -21.36 -13.57
C ILE A 443 -3.93 -21.96 -14.87
N ALA A 444 -4.49 -21.10 -15.71
CA ALA A 444 -4.97 -21.43 -17.04
C ALA A 444 -3.89 -21.13 -18.08
N ASP A 445 -3.22 -22.17 -18.57
CA ASP A 445 -2.26 -22.06 -19.69
C ASP A 445 -3.02 -22.08 -21.02
N VAL A 446 -3.02 -20.96 -21.71
CA VAL A 446 -3.66 -20.77 -23.03
C VAL A 446 -2.65 -20.58 -24.16
N TYR A 447 -1.37 -20.80 -23.91
CA TYR A 447 -0.28 -20.60 -24.87
C TYR A 447 -0.46 -21.38 -26.18
N ASP A 448 -0.88 -22.64 -26.10
CA ASP A 448 -1.01 -23.54 -27.26
C ASP A 448 -2.19 -23.16 -28.19
N LEU A 449 -3.02 -22.19 -27.80
CA LEU A 449 -4.10 -21.67 -28.66
C LEU A 449 -3.58 -20.79 -29.80
N GLY A 450 -2.41 -20.15 -29.62
CA GLY A 450 -1.88 -19.15 -30.55
C GLY A 450 -2.69 -17.84 -30.54
N GLU A 451 -2.14 -16.79 -31.14
CA GLU A 451 -2.72 -15.43 -31.09
C GLU A 451 -4.16 -15.34 -31.61
N GLU A 452 -4.48 -16.02 -32.72
CA GLU A 452 -5.82 -15.97 -33.34
C GLU A 452 -6.92 -16.58 -32.46
N ASN A 453 -6.60 -17.67 -31.74
CA ASN A 453 -7.57 -18.45 -30.96
C ASN A 453 -7.53 -18.10 -29.47
N LEU A 454 -6.54 -17.31 -29.03
CA LEU A 454 -6.36 -16.89 -27.64
C LEU A 454 -7.64 -16.28 -27.03
N LYS A 455 -8.39 -15.51 -27.82
CA LYS A 455 -9.64 -14.87 -27.41
C LYS A 455 -10.70 -15.86 -26.89
N TYR A 456 -10.77 -17.06 -27.44
CA TYR A 456 -11.73 -18.09 -27.02
C TYR A 456 -11.37 -18.67 -25.65
N GLY A 457 -10.09 -18.99 -25.46
CA GLY A 457 -9.59 -19.47 -24.15
C GLY A 457 -9.68 -18.41 -23.07
N MET A 458 -9.31 -17.18 -23.39
CA MET A 458 -9.42 -16.07 -22.42
C MET A 458 -10.87 -15.82 -22.01
N TYR A 459 -11.81 -15.80 -22.97
CA TYR A 459 -13.23 -15.63 -22.66
C TYR A 459 -13.75 -16.72 -21.73
N LEU A 460 -13.42 -18.00 -22.02
CA LEU A 460 -13.81 -19.14 -21.21
C LEU A 460 -13.28 -19.02 -19.78
N PHE A 461 -11.99 -18.74 -19.60
CA PHE A 461 -11.41 -18.65 -18.26
C PHE A 461 -11.86 -17.43 -17.49
N ILE A 462 -12.07 -16.30 -18.14
CA ILE A 462 -12.65 -15.11 -17.51
C ILE A 462 -14.03 -15.48 -16.94
N ASP A 463 -14.88 -16.16 -17.72
CA ASP A 463 -16.20 -16.60 -17.26
C ASP A 463 -16.09 -17.51 -16.02
N ILE A 464 -15.24 -18.53 -16.06
CA ILE A 464 -15.02 -19.46 -14.96
C ILE A 464 -14.50 -18.77 -13.71
N PHE A 465 -13.50 -17.90 -13.85
CA PHE A 465 -12.87 -17.25 -12.72
C PHE A 465 -13.79 -16.21 -12.07
N PHE A 466 -14.62 -15.52 -12.86
CA PHE A 466 -15.65 -14.64 -12.31
C PHE A 466 -16.70 -15.42 -11.48
N ASP A 467 -17.11 -16.60 -11.95
CA ASP A 467 -18.02 -17.46 -11.20
C ASP A 467 -17.39 -17.87 -9.86
N LYS A 468 -16.12 -18.32 -9.86
CA LYS A 468 -15.39 -18.65 -8.63
C LYS A 468 -15.16 -17.47 -7.69
N ILE A 469 -14.98 -16.28 -8.22
CA ILE A 469 -14.87 -15.06 -7.38
C ILE A 469 -16.19 -14.74 -6.69
N LYS A 470 -17.33 -14.94 -7.36
CA LYS A 470 -18.66 -14.76 -6.75
C LYS A 470 -18.88 -15.76 -5.61
N GLU A 471 -18.67 -17.05 -5.85
CA GLU A 471 -18.75 -18.10 -4.83
C GLU A 471 -17.92 -17.76 -3.58
N ASN A 472 -16.69 -17.28 -3.76
CA ASN A 472 -15.82 -16.91 -2.65
C ASN A 472 -16.31 -15.70 -1.85
N ARG A 473 -17.12 -14.80 -2.44
CA ARG A 473 -17.73 -13.69 -1.71
C ARG A 473 -18.83 -14.18 -0.79
N GLU A 474 -19.67 -15.08 -1.27
CA GLU A 474 -20.76 -15.70 -0.51
C GLU A 474 -20.21 -16.48 0.69
N GLU A 475 -19.20 -17.35 0.49
CA GLU A 475 -18.53 -18.06 1.59
C GLU A 475 -17.95 -17.17 2.69
N LYS A 476 -17.50 -15.94 2.35
CA LYS A 476 -16.97 -15.00 3.33
C LYS A 476 -18.06 -14.25 4.09
N GLN A 477 -19.21 -13.99 3.46
CA GLN A 477 -20.35 -13.37 4.14
C GLN A 477 -20.96 -14.32 5.17
N ASP A 478 -21.01 -15.62 4.86
CA ASP A 478 -21.50 -16.66 5.79
C ASP A 478 -20.55 -16.93 6.98
N LYS A 479 -19.27 -16.57 6.85
CA LYS A 479 -18.23 -16.77 7.88
C LYS A 479 -17.87 -15.47 8.63
N ALA A 480 -18.57 -14.35 8.39
CA ALA A 480 -18.36 -13.14 9.18
C ALA A 480 -18.75 -13.41 10.64
N PRO A 481 -17.87 -13.25 11.61
CA PRO A 481 -18.25 -13.43 13.01
C PRO A 481 -19.28 -12.36 13.36
N ASP A 482 -20.35 -12.77 14.00
CA ASP A 482 -21.27 -11.90 14.72
C ASP A 482 -20.44 -11.06 15.69
N ILE A 483 -20.35 -9.74 15.45
CA ILE A 483 -19.73 -8.76 16.34
C ILE A 483 -20.82 -8.11 17.19
#